data_0759a9752d4b6a3df692d9b307602ee5
#
_entry.id   0759a9752d4b6a3df692d9b307602ee5
#
_cell.length_a   1.000
_cell.length_b   1.000
_cell.length_c   1.000
_cell.angle_alpha   90.00
_cell.angle_beta   90.00
_cell.angle_gamma   90.00
#
_symmetry.space_group_name_H-M   'P 1'
#
loop_
_entity.id
_entity.type
_entity.pdbx_description
1 polymer ?
#
loop_
_entity_poly.entity_id
_entity_poly.type
_entity_poly.pdbx_seq_one_letter_code
_entity_poly.pdbx_strand_id
1 'polypeptide(L)'
;WEMGLHDLIKEEAERYGVKLSTLQIPREVMELSPEEAKKNEIHFFELAYLEVDVKTEGLPAEASAKAGKRVTITLKDFIIPNPELLPEEVKDKVKNWSDFIDYWAVDWMFNQHEEQTEEDDTFHNMNQRYRTRKEPKLELSMDYTYSKAGKYNILVKVIDIFGNDTTKLIQVKV
;
A
#
# COMPACT_ATOMS: atom_id res chain seq x y z
N TRP A 1 11.82 -3.18 -6.77
CA TRP A 1 11.53 -1.77 -6.47
C TRP A 1 11.59 -1.56 -4.96
N GLU A 2 12.11 -0.42 -4.52
CA GLU A 2 12.02 0.02 -3.14
C GLU A 2 10.55 0.32 -2.78
N MET A 3 10.16 0.04 -1.54
CA MET A 3 8.79 0.27 -1.07
C MET A 3 8.43 1.77 -1.18
N GLY A 4 7.25 2.06 -1.73
CA GLY A 4 6.76 3.43 -1.91
C GLY A 4 7.36 4.21 -3.09
N LEU A 5 8.41 3.72 -3.75
CA LEU A 5 9.07 4.42 -4.85
C LEU A 5 8.21 4.43 -6.12
N HIS A 6 7.38 3.43 -6.31
CA HIS A 6 6.55 3.25 -7.51
C HIS A 6 5.63 4.45 -7.80
N ASP A 7 4.90 4.91 -6.79
CA ASP A 7 3.96 6.03 -6.96
C ASP A 7 4.71 7.35 -7.20
N LEU A 8 5.83 7.57 -6.49
CA LEU A 8 6.67 8.75 -6.67
C LEU A 8 7.24 8.84 -8.09
N ILE A 9 7.70 7.72 -8.64
CA ILE A 9 8.23 7.68 -10.01
C ILE A 9 7.12 7.91 -11.04
N LYS A 10 5.91 7.38 -10.83
CA LYS A 10 4.77 7.66 -11.71
C LYS A 10 4.40 9.15 -11.72
N GLU A 11 4.25 9.75 -10.55
CA GLU A 11 3.94 11.18 -10.42
C GLU A 11 5.02 12.05 -11.10
N GLU A 12 6.29 11.71 -10.91
CA GLU A 12 7.38 12.46 -11.53
C GLU A 12 7.38 12.29 -13.05
N ALA A 13 7.16 11.09 -13.57
CA ALA A 13 7.06 10.82 -15.00
C ALA A 13 5.90 11.60 -15.65
N GLU A 14 4.76 11.71 -14.98
CA GLU A 14 3.62 12.51 -15.45
C GLU A 14 3.95 14.00 -15.52
N ARG A 15 4.70 14.54 -14.57
CA ARG A 15 5.17 15.94 -14.61
C ARG A 15 6.01 16.26 -15.85
N TYR A 16 6.77 15.26 -16.34
CA TYR A 16 7.56 15.39 -17.57
C TYR A 16 6.81 14.95 -18.83
N GLY A 17 5.51 14.62 -18.73
CA GLY A 17 4.70 14.16 -19.85
C GLY A 17 5.11 12.79 -20.38
N VAL A 18 5.78 11.98 -19.56
CA VAL A 18 6.21 10.62 -19.90
C VAL A 18 5.19 9.61 -19.38
N LYS A 19 4.68 8.75 -20.25
CA LYS A 19 3.85 7.61 -19.84
C LYS A 19 4.78 6.51 -19.34
N LEU A 20 4.74 6.23 -18.04
CA LEU A 20 5.50 5.16 -17.41
C LEU A 20 4.59 3.95 -17.16
N SER A 21 4.97 2.80 -17.70
CA SER A 21 4.37 1.50 -17.33
C SER A 21 5.34 0.75 -16.44
N THR A 22 4.90 0.41 -15.25
CA THR A 22 5.67 -0.38 -14.28
C THR A 22 5.10 -1.78 -14.24
N LEU A 23 5.95 -2.78 -14.45
CA LEU A 23 5.56 -4.18 -14.52
C LEU A 23 6.23 -4.94 -13.37
N GLN A 24 5.49 -5.83 -12.76
CA GLN A 24 6.02 -6.75 -11.76
C GLN A 24 6.57 -7.99 -12.46
N ILE A 25 7.78 -8.39 -12.06
CA ILE A 25 8.36 -9.67 -12.49
C ILE A 25 7.83 -10.74 -11.53
N PRO A 26 7.09 -11.75 -12.04
CA PRO A 26 6.64 -12.87 -11.20
C PRO A 26 7.83 -13.55 -10.52
N ARG A 27 7.62 -14.00 -9.27
CA ARG A 27 8.69 -14.70 -8.51
C ARG A 27 9.19 -15.94 -9.25
N GLU A 28 8.30 -16.64 -9.92
CA GLU A 28 8.59 -17.84 -10.69
C GLU A 28 9.64 -17.59 -11.77
N VAL A 29 9.68 -16.37 -12.33
CA VAL A 29 10.69 -15.99 -13.33
C VAL A 29 12.07 -15.88 -12.74
N MET A 30 12.17 -15.48 -11.47
CA MET A 30 13.44 -15.35 -10.76
C MET A 30 14.06 -16.72 -10.41
N GLU A 31 13.25 -17.76 -10.37
CA GLU A 31 13.64 -19.13 -10.06
C GLU A 31 13.91 -19.99 -11.31
N LEU A 32 13.49 -19.52 -12.50
CA LEU A 32 13.70 -20.22 -13.76
C LEU A 32 15.15 -20.16 -14.23
N SER A 33 15.64 -21.30 -14.68
CA SER A 33 16.90 -21.34 -15.44
C SER A 33 16.73 -20.62 -16.80
N PRO A 34 17.83 -20.14 -17.43
CA PRO A 34 17.75 -19.49 -18.74
C PRO A 34 17.12 -20.35 -19.85
N GLU A 35 17.17 -21.66 -19.72
CA GLU A 35 16.59 -22.61 -20.68
C GLU A 35 15.08 -22.78 -20.47
N GLU A 36 14.62 -22.77 -19.23
CA GLU A 36 13.20 -22.81 -18.87
C GLU A 36 12.50 -21.50 -19.19
N ALA A 37 13.17 -20.37 -18.94
CA ALA A 37 12.65 -19.05 -19.30
C ALA A 37 12.40 -18.86 -20.81
N LYS A 38 13.15 -19.55 -21.67
CA LYS A 38 12.93 -19.54 -23.12
C LYS A 38 11.74 -20.37 -23.57
N LYS A 39 11.30 -21.33 -22.77
CA LYS A 39 10.21 -22.25 -23.09
C LYS A 39 8.87 -21.80 -22.52
N ASN A 40 8.91 -20.99 -21.47
CA ASN A 40 7.71 -20.50 -20.79
C ASN A 40 7.34 -19.11 -21.30
N GLU A 41 6.05 -18.88 -21.52
CA GLU A 41 5.52 -17.57 -21.80
C GLU A 41 5.54 -16.75 -20.51
N ILE A 42 6.41 -15.73 -20.46
CA ILE A 42 6.55 -14.87 -19.29
C ILE A 42 5.52 -13.76 -19.38
N HIS A 43 4.55 -13.77 -18.48
CA HIS A 43 3.59 -12.69 -18.35
C HIS A 43 4.07 -11.68 -17.31
N PHE A 44 4.28 -10.44 -17.73
CA PHE A 44 4.53 -9.33 -16.82
C PHE A 44 3.18 -8.76 -16.39
N PHE A 45 3.00 -8.60 -15.08
CA PHE A 45 1.78 -8.00 -14.54
C PHE A 45 2.02 -6.52 -14.27
N GLU A 46 1.06 -5.69 -14.67
CA GLU A 46 1.02 -4.30 -14.21
C GLU A 46 0.81 -4.28 -12.69
N LEU A 47 1.39 -3.26 -12.02
CA LEU A 47 1.18 -3.11 -10.58
C LEU A 47 -0.23 -2.57 -10.30
N ALA A 48 -0.83 -3.07 -9.24
CA ALA A 48 -2.10 -2.55 -8.76
C ALA A 48 -1.95 -1.08 -8.34
N TYR A 49 -3.01 -0.32 -8.47
CA TYR A 49 -3.08 1.08 -8.04
C TYR A 49 -3.86 1.19 -6.73
N LEU A 50 -3.30 1.92 -5.77
CA LEU A 50 -3.91 2.18 -4.48
C LEU A 50 -4.19 3.67 -4.31
N GLU A 51 -5.45 4.04 -4.11
CA GLU A 51 -5.85 5.40 -3.73
C GLU A 51 -6.12 5.50 -2.24
N VAL A 52 -5.52 6.54 -1.62
CA VAL A 52 -5.59 6.78 -0.18
C VAL A 52 -5.94 8.23 0.09
N ASP A 53 -6.89 8.45 1.00
CA ASP A 53 -7.22 9.76 1.55
C ASP A 53 -6.55 9.93 2.92
N VAL A 54 -6.03 11.13 3.18
CA VAL A 54 -5.32 11.46 4.43
C VAL A 54 -5.96 12.68 5.07
N LYS A 55 -6.41 12.53 6.32
CA LYS A 55 -6.94 13.62 7.12
C LYS A 55 -6.08 13.85 8.36
N THR A 56 -5.76 15.09 8.63
CA THR A 56 -5.02 15.49 9.84
C THR A 56 -5.90 16.38 10.69
N GLU A 57 -6.12 16.00 11.94
CA GLU A 57 -6.95 16.73 12.89
C GLU A 57 -6.12 17.07 14.14
N GLY A 58 -6.24 18.33 14.59
CA GLY A 58 -5.72 18.75 15.89
C GLY A 58 -6.59 18.17 17.01
N LEU A 59 -5.98 17.58 18.01
CA LEU A 59 -6.71 17.17 19.21
C LEU A 59 -7.02 18.40 20.07
N PRO A 60 -8.23 18.49 20.68
CA PRO A 60 -8.54 19.54 21.65
C PRO A 60 -7.51 19.57 22.77
N ALA A 61 -7.10 20.76 23.19
CA ALA A 61 -6.09 20.95 24.25
C ALA A 61 -6.50 20.29 25.59
N GLU A 62 -7.79 20.06 25.80
CA GLU A 62 -8.35 19.38 26.98
C GLU A 62 -8.16 17.86 26.99
N ALA A 63 -7.89 17.25 25.80
CA ALA A 63 -7.80 15.79 25.66
C ALA A 63 -6.38 15.23 25.92
N SER A 64 -5.35 16.06 25.90
CA SER A 64 -4.00 15.63 26.30
C SER A 64 -3.14 16.83 26.71
N ALA A 65 -2.35 16.66 27.75
CA ALA A 65 -1.34 17.65 28.20
C ALA A 65 -0.21 17.88 27.15
N LYS A 66 -0.28 17.22 26.00
CA LYS A 66 0.59 17.40 24.84
C LYS A 66 -0.31 17.47 23.63
N ALA A 67 -0.41 18.63 23.00
CA ALA A 67 -1.17 18.85 21.78
C ALA A 67 -0.64 17.92 20.67
N GLY A 68 -1.22 16.73 20.55
CA GLY A 68 -0.94 15.78 19.49
C GLY A 68 -1.87 16.05 18.29
N LYS A 69 -1.47 15.61 17.11
CA LYS A 69 -2.33 15.59 15.93
C LYS A 69 -2.69 14.14 15.59
N ARG A 70 -3.96 13.91 15.31
CA ARG A 70 -4.44 12.65 14.78
C ARG A 70 -4.35 12.68 13.26
N VAL A 71 -3.79 11.64 12.70
CA VAL A 71 -3.80 11.39 11.25
C VAL A 71 -4.66 10.18 10.99
N THR A 72 -5.63 10.31 10.10
CA THR A 72 -6.49 9.22 9.65
C THR A 72 -6.18 8.91 8.20
N ILE A 73 -5.93 7.65 7.91
CA ILE A 73 -5.77 7.11 6.56
C ILE A 73 -7.01 6.32 6.22
N THR A 74 -7.56 6.58 5.03
CA THR A 74 -8.72 5.86 4.49
C THR A 74 -8.41 5.38 3.09
N LEU A 75 -8.52 4.08 2.85
CA LEU A 75 -8.44 3.53 1.50
C LEU A 75 -9.66 3.98 0.70
N LYS A 76 -9.46 4.52 -0.49
CA LYS A 76 -10.50 5.06 -1.37
C LYS A 76 -10.79 4.17 -2.55
N ASP A 77 -9.75 3.61 -3.14
CA ASP A 77 -9.87 2.71 -4.27
C ASP A 77 -8.66 1.78 -4.35
N PHE A 78 -8.87 0.61 -4.94
CA PHE A 78 -7.83 -0.37 -5.22
C PHE A 78 -8.13 -1.02 -6.55
N ILE A 79 -7.31 -0.72 -7.55
CA ILE A 79 -7.48 -1.20 -8.92
C ILE A 79 -6.42 -2.26 -9.19
N ILE A 80 -6.86 -3.49 -9.43
CA ILE A 80 -5.97 -4.54 -9.91
C ILE A 80 -5.82 -4.42 -11.43
N PRO A 81 -4.64 -4.76 -11.97
CA PRO A 81 -4.46 -4.81 -13.41
C PRO A 81 -5.22 -5.99 -14.02
N ASN A 82 -5.68 -5.79 -15.26
CA ASN A 82 -6.30 -6.84 -16.08
C ASN A 82 -7.43 -7.64 -15.40
N PRO A 83 -8.43 -6.97 -14.79
CA PRO A 83 -9.53 -7.66 -14.10
C PRO A 83 -10.34 -8.58 -15.02
N GLU A 84 -10.27 -8.36 -16.35
CA GLU A 84 -10.89 -9.21 -17.36
C GLU A 84 -10.29 -10.62 -17.44
N LEU A 85 -9.03 -10.78 -17.03
CA LEU A 85 -8.33 -12.09 -17.03
C LEU A 85 -8.64 -12.93 -15.79
N LEU A 86 -9.40 -12.39 -14.83
CA LEU A 86 -9.77 -13.13 -13.63
C LEU A 86 -10.68 -14.32 -13.95
N PRO A 87 -10.51 -15.46 -13.23
CA PRO A 87 -11.47 -16.55 -13.30
C PRO A 87 -12.88 -16.09 -12.94
N GLU A 88 -13.89 -16.62 -13.63
CA GLU A 88 -15.30 -16.28 -13.39
C GLU A 88 -15.72 -16.49 -11.93
N GLU A 89 -15.21 -17.54 -11.27
CA GLU A 89 -15.47 -17.80 -9.85
C GLU A 89 -15.00 -16.67 -8.92
N VAL A 90 -13.98 -15.93 -9.31
CA VAL A 90 -13.47 -14.75 -8.57
C VAL A 90 -14.35 -13.54 -8.89
N LYS A 91 -14.66 -13.31 -10.19
CA LYS A 91 -15.53 -12.21 -10.64
C LYS A 91 -16.89 -12.26 -9.96
N ASP A 92 -17.47 -13.45 -9.81
CA ASP A 92 -18.77 -13.64 -9.17
C ASP A 92 -18.76 -13.27 -7.66
N LYS A 93 -17.62 -13.41 -7.00
CA LYS A 93 -17.45 -13.13 -5.57
C LYS A 93 -17.06 -11.70 -5.25
N VAL A 94 -16.35 -11.04 -6.17
CA VAL A 94 -15.87 -9.66 -6.01
C VAL A 94 -16.95 -8.71 -6.53
N LYS A 95 -17.52 -7.90 -5.63
CA LYS A 95 -18.57 -6.92 -5.95
C LYS A 95 -18.07 -5.48 -5.81
N ASN A 96 -17.07 -5.29 -4.98
CA ASN A 96 -16.49 -3.99 -4.69
C ASN A 96 -14.96 -4.07 -4.82
N TRP A 97 -14.32 -2.97 -5.13
CA TRP A 97 -12.87 -2.90 -5.20
C TRP A 97 -12.19 -3.40 -3.90
N SER A 98 -12.79 -3.10 -2.75
CA SER A 98 -12.26 -3.57 -1.45
C SER A 98 -12.31 -5.09 -1.30
N ASP A 99 -13.09 -5.79 -2.11
CA ASP A 99 -13.17 -7.26 -2.07
C ASP A 99 -11.90 -7.92 -2.62
N PHE A 100 -11.08 -7.20 -3.36
CA PHE A 100 -9.76 -7.65 -3.78
C PHE A 100 -8.70 -7.58 -2.69
N ILE A 101 -8.95 -6.88 -1.58
CA ILE A 101 -7.99 -6.73 -0.50
C ILE A 101 -8.19 -7.84 0.52
N ASP A 102 -7.14 -8.63 0.80
CA ASP A 102 -7.13 -9.61 1.88
C ASP A 102 -6.90 -8.91 3.22
N TYR A 103 -5.83 -8.14 3.32
CA TYR A 103 -5.55 -7.27 4.46
C TYR A 103 -4.75 -6.04 4.05
N TRP A 104 -4.71 -5.05 4.93
CA TRP A 104 -3.83 -3.91 4.80
C TRP A 104 -3.23 -3.51 6.13
N ALA A 105 -2.07 -2.89 6.07
CA ALA A 105 -1.29 -2.50 7.23
C ALA A 105 -0.64 -1.14 7.02
N VAL A 106 -0.30 -0.48 8.11
CA VAL A 106 0.31 0.85 8.11
C VAL A 106 1.53 0.86 9.01
N ASP A 107 2.62 1.38 8.47
CA ASP A 107 3.76 1.87 9.21
C ASP A 107 3.66 3.40 9.30
N TRP A 108 3.38 3.91 10.49
CA TRP A 108 3.15 5.34 10.73
C TRP A 108 4.44 6.17 10.84
N MET A 109 5.59 5.51 10.91
CA MET A 109 6.91 6.13 11.07
C MET A 109 7.97 5.50 10.16
N PHE A 110 7.58 5.14 8.94
CA PHE A 110 8.47 4.48 7.98
C PHE A 110 9.78 5.25 7.80
N ASN A 111 10.92 4.53 7.90
CA ASN A 111 12.28 5.06 7.90
C ASN A 111 12.56 6.08 9.03
N GLN A 112 11.78 6.05 10.12
CA GLN A 112 11.90 6.98 11.24
C GLN A 112 11.79 6.28 12.61
N HIS A 113 11.83 4.96 12.64
CA HIS A 113 11.92 4.19 13.89
C HIS A 113 13.30 4.39 14.53
N GLU A 114 13.36 4.38 15.85
CA GLU A 114 14.60 4.68 16.61
C GLU A 114 15.79 3.77 16.25
N GLU A 115 15.51 2.55 15.79
CA GLU A 115 16.51 1.55 15.40
C GLU A 115 16.82 1.53 13.91
N GLN A 116 16.12 2.34 13.10
CA GLN A 116 16.31 2.41 11.66
C GLN A 116 17.31 3.49 11.26
N THR A 117 18.11 3.19 10.24
CA THR A 117 18.89 4.19 9.50
C THR A 117 18.06 4.74 8.34
N GLU A 118 18.44 5.88 7.77
CA GLU A 118 17.76 6.46 6.59
C GLU A 118 17.75 5.53 5.35
N GLU A 119 18.60 4.50 5.35
CA GLU A 119 18.72 3.51 4.27
C GLU A 119 17.90 2.23 4.55
N ASP A 120 17.24 2.13 5.70
CA ASP A 120 16.51 0.94 6.10
C ASP A 120 15.05 1.00 5.63
N ASP A 121 14.75 0.33 4.52
CA ASP A 121 13.42 0.21 3.92
C ASP A 121 12.56 -0.88 4.57
N THR A 122 12.84 -1.28 5.80
CA THR A 122 12.06 -2.30 6.50
C THR A 122 10.70 -1.76 6.92
N PHE A 123 9.63 -2.41 6.44
CA PHE A 123 8.26 -2.12 6.86
C PHE A 123 7.97 -2.66 8.26
N HIS A 124 7.58 -1.77 9.17
CA HIS A 124 7.14 -2.13 10.52
C HIS A 124 5.62 -2.10 10.61
N ASN A 125 5.00 -3.27 10.76
CA ASN A 125 3.55 -3.36 10.90
C ASN A 125 3.10 -2.81 12.26
N MET A 126 2.75 -1.54 12.31
CA MET A 126 2.24 -0.90 13.54
C MET A 126 0.74 -1.13 13.73
N ASN A 127 -0.02 -1.11 12.64
CA ASN A 127 -1.46 -1.37 12.66
C ASN A 127 -1.88 -2.14 11.41
N GLN A 128 -2.87 -3.01 11.56
CA GLN A 128 -3.41 -3.78 10.43
C GLN A 128 -4.92 -3.99 10.52
N ARG A 129 -5.53 -4.20 9.37
CA ARG A 129 -6.93 -4.60 9.20
C ARG A 129 -7.01 -5.77 8.25
N TYR A 130 -7.78 -6.78 8.61
CA TYR A 130 -8.00 -7.98 7.83
C TYR A 130 -9.42 -8.47 7.98
N ARG A 131 -9.86 -9.29 7.05
CA ARG A 131 -11.18 -9.91 7.12
C ARG A 131 -11.14 -11.17 7.98
N THR A 132 -12.23 -11.42 8.63
CA THR A 132 -12.44 -12.67 9.35
C THR A 132 -13.74 -13.32 8.88
N ARG A 133 -13.93 -14.61 9.22
CA ARG A 133 -15.22 -15.28 8.96
C ARG A 133 -16.39 -14.63 9.70
N LYS A 134 -16.12 -14.00 10.85
CA LYS A 134 -17.14 -13.30 11.66
C LYS A 134 -17.39 -11.88 11.15
N GLU A 135 -16.35 -11.24 10.64
CA GLU A 135 -16.38 -9.88 10.12
C GLU A 135 -15.81 -9.87 8.68
N PRO A 136 -16.66 -10.21 7.71
CA PRO A 136 -16.21 -10.32 6.31
C PRO A 136 -15.99 -8.96 5.64
N LYS A 137 -16.48 -7.86 6.24
CA LYS A 137 -16.27 -6.51 5.73
C LYS A 137 -14.94 -5.96 6.23
N LEU A 138 -14.07 -5.56 5.30
CA LEU A 138 -12.81 -4.92 5.63
C LEU A 138 -13.05 -3.50 6.15
N GLU A 139 -12.44 -3.15 7.28
CA GLU A 139 -12.37 -1.78 7.75
C GLU A 139 -11.36 -1.00 6.90
N LEU A 140 -11.80 0.10 6.29
CA LEU A 140 -11.02 0.84 5.31
C LEU A 140 -10.30 2.07 5.89
N SER A 141 -10.44 2.32 7.19
CA SER A 141 -9.80 3.47 7.86
C SER A 141 -8.99 3.03 9.06
N MET A 142 -7.86 3.69 9.26
CA MET A 142 -7.04 3.59 10.47
C MET A 142 -6.57 4.98 10.89
N ASP A 143 -6.35 5.16 12.17
CA ASP A 143 -5.84 6.42 12.72
C ASP A 143 -4.66 6.20 13.65
N TYR A 144 -3.82 7.22 13.74
CA TYR A 144 -2.68 7.29 14.64
C TYR A 144 -2.53 8.70 15.19
N THR A 145 -2.11 8.80 16.46
CA THR A 145 -1.88 10.08 17.12
C THR A 145 -0.40 10.30 17.37
N TYR A 146 0.15 11.31 16.72
CA TYR A 146 1.54 11.72 16.94
C TYR A 146 1.63 12.64 18.16
N SER A 147 2.54 12.34 19.06
CA SER A 147 2.80 13.13 20.28
C SER A 147 3.72 14.32 20.05
N LYS A 148 4.44 14.36 18.95
CA LYS A 148 5.39 15.43 18.60
C LYS A 148 5.05 16.01 17.22
N ALA A 149 5.18 17.32 17.07
CA ALA A 149 5.09 17.96 15.77
C ALA A 149 6.31 17.57 14.93
N GLY A 150 6.08 17.33 13.63
CA GLY A 150 7.15 16.91 12.72
C GLY A 150 6.64 16.57 11.33
N LYS A 151 7.58 16.12 10.50
CA LYS A 151 7.26 15.48 9.21
C LYS A 151 7.39 13.98 9.41
N TYR A 152 6.40 13.23 8.99
CA TYR A 152 6.38 11.79 9.12
C TYR A 152 6.15 11.13 7.75
N ASN A 153 6.87 10.06 7.52
CA ASN A 153 6.66 9.16 6.41
C ASN A 153 5.74 8.04 6.88
N ILE A 154 4.67 7.84 6.16
CA ILE A 154 3.70 6.78 6.44
C ILE A 154 3.71 5.84 5.24
N LEU A 155 3.95 4.56 5.47
CA LEU A 155 3.86 3.55 4.43
C LEU A 155 2.60 2.71 4.63
N VAL A 156 1.70 2.77 3.66
CA VAL A 156 0.51 1.92 3.58
C VAL A 156 0.85 0.72 2.71
N LYS A 157 0.59 -0.47 3.21
CA LYS A 157 0.79 -1.73 2.51
C LYS A 157 -0.53 -2.48 2.41
N VAL A 158 -0.90 -2.88 1.21
CA VAL A 158 -2.10 -3.69 0.90
C VAL A 158 -1.63 -5.02 0.34
N ILE A 159 -2.19 -6.10 0.83
CA ILE A 159 -2.05 -7.44 0.23
C ILE A 159 -3.38 -7.82 -0.38
N ASP A 160 -3.35 -8.17 -1.67
CA ASP A 160 -4.54 -8.60 -2.38
C ASP A 160 -4.86 -10.09 -2.16
N ILE A 161 -6.02 -10.52 -2.62
CA ILE A 161 -6.48 -11.93 -2.52
C ILE A 161 -5.61 -12.92 -3.30
N PHE A 162 -4.69 -12.43 -4.13
CA PHE A 162 -3.73 -13.24 -4.89
C PHE A 162 -2.36 -13.30 -4.22
N GLY A 163 -2.18 -12.56 -3.11
CA GLY A 163 -0.93 -12.48 -2.36
C GLY A 163 0.07 -11.46 -2.90
N ASN A 164 -0.33 -10.60 -3.84
CA ASN A 164 0.51 -9.49 -4.30
C ASN A 164 0.48 -8.36 -3.30
N ASP A 165 1.59 -7.68 -3.13
CA ASP A 165 1.69 -6.49 -2.30
C ASP A 165 1.72 -5.20 -3.13
N THR A 166 1.03 -4.20 -2.61
CA THR A 166 1.03 -2.83 -3.16
C THR A 166 1.29 -1.87 -2.02
N THR A 167 2.24 -0.98 -2.19
CA THR A 167 2.62 -0.01 -1.18
C THR A 167 2.40 1.42 -1.65
N LYS A 168 2.07 2.31 -0.72
CA LYS A 168 1.96 3.75 -0.96
C LYS A 168 2.65 4.53 0.15
N LEU A 169 3.65 5.32 -0.24
CA LEU A 169 4.34 6.23 0.67
C LEU A 169 3.61 7.57 0.71
N ILE A 170 3.39 8.07 1.92
CA ILE A 170 2.69 9.32 2.18
C ILE A 170 3.53 10.15 3.15
N GLN A 171 3.71 11.43 2.85
CA GLN A 171 4.34 12.36 3.77
C GLN A 171 3.30 13.26 4.40
N VAL A 172 3.32 13.35 5.73
CA VAL A 172 2.42 14.23 6.49
C VAL A 172 3.23 15.19 7.36
N LYS A 173 2.66 16.36 7.58
CA LYS A 173 3.16 17.33 8.55
C LYS A 173 2.14 17.48 9.69
N VAL A 174 2.54 17.07 10.86
CA VAL A 174 1.73 17.15 12.07
C VAL A 174 2.25 18.21 13.03
#